data_0250d387d3e5657b69a6d63b6f28ee84
#
_entry.id   0250d387d3e5657b69a6d63b6f28ee84
#
_cell.length_a   1.000
_cell.length_b   1.000
_cell.length_c   1.000
_cell.angle_alpha   90.00
_cell.angle_beta   90.00
_cell.angle_gamma   90.00
#
_symmetry.space_group_name_H-M   'P 1'
#
loop_
_entity.id
_entity.type
_entity.pdbx_description
1 polymer ?
#
loop_
_entity_poly.entity_id
_entity_poly.type
_entity_poly.pdbx_seq_one_letter_code
_entity_poly.pdbx_strand_id
1 'polypeptide(L)'
;SVAGAAGVLPAGALDGLNMAEEVASTKLRKGLDERNQKFMREEIAKVEAWTADQKAKFSIHYVELEKKFIELGRQIARCTNFKEELALEEEKAKIRARMTKEEDANRQQVLLLEEKSADILKASKRRLSPNETLAPVFLVRWELR
;
A
#
# COMPACT_ATOMS: atom_id res chain seq x y z
N SER A 1 -34.22 23.16 -54.43
CA SER A 1 -33.96 21.78 -54.27
C SER A 1 -33.84 21.42 -52.80
N VAL A 2 -34.59 20.47 -52.39
CA VAL A 2 -34.69 20.00 -51.03
C VAL A 2 -33.40 19.36 -50.53
N ALA A 3 -32.51 18.92 -51.40
CA ALA A 3 -31.28 18.26 -51.07
C ALA A 3 -30.21 19.17 -50.45
N GLY A 4 -30.26 20.48 -50.71
CA GLY A 4 -29.32 21.44 -50.14
C GLY A 4 -29.64 21.90 -48.71
N ALA A 5 -30.90 21.77 -48.30
CA ALA A 5 -31.34 22.21 -46.98
C ALA A 5 -31.16 21.13 -45.88
N ALA A 6 -31.01 19.87 -46.25
CA ALA A 6 -30.94 18.75 -45.30
C ALA A 6 -29.57 18.58 -44.65
N GLY A 7 -28.53 19.27 -45.14
CA GLY A 7 -27.16 19.11 -44.66
C GLY A 7 -26.57 20.28 -43.89
N VAL A 8 -27.28 21.37 -43.70
CA VAL A 8 -26.76 22.57 -43.04
C VAL A 8 -27.42 22.73 -41.68
N LEU A 9 -26.71 22.35 -40.65
CA LEU A 9 -27.06 22.73 -39.29
C LEU A 9 -26.76 24.22 -39.07
N PRO A 10 -27.62 24.98 -38.38
CA PRO A 10 -27.33 26.35 -37.99
C PRO A 10 -26.05 26.37 -37.14
N ALA A 11 -25.21 27.37 -37.34
CA ALA A 11 -23.95 27.52 -36.59
C ALA A 11 -24.15 27.48 -35.05
N GLY A 12 -25.27 28.03 -34.57
CA GLY A 12 -25.63 27.95 -33.16
C GLY A 12 -26.02 26.58 -32.64
N ALA A 13 -26.51 25.66 -33.53
CA ALA A 13 -26.81 24.28 -33.14
C ALA A 13 -25.55 23.42 -33.01
N LEU A 14 -24.52 23.66 -33.81
CA LEU A 14 -23.22 23.05 -33.71
C LEU A 14 -22.49 23.47 -32.43
N ASP A 15 -22.53 24.76 -32.08
CA ASP A 15 -21.96 25.29 -30.84
C ASP A 15 -22.65 24.69 -29.60
N GLY A 16 -23.98 24.56 -29.63
CA GLY A 16 -24.78 23.94 -28.59
C GLY A 16 -24.47 22.47 -28.41
N LEU A 17 -24.27 21.70 -29.53
CA LEU A 17 -23.87 20.31 -29.50
C LEU A 17 -22.46 20.13 -28.96
N ASN A 18 -21.50 20.97 -29.35
CA ASN A 18 -20.15 20.98 -28.84
C ASN A 18 -20.10 21.31 -27.36
N MET A 19 -20.88 22.26 -26.89
CA MET A 19 -21.01 22.60 -25.47
C MET A 19 -21.64 21.42 -24.67
N ALA A 20 -22.64 20.75 -25.22
CA ALA A 20 -23.25 19.59 -24.59
C ALA A 20 -22.30 18.41 -24.49
N GLU A 21 -21.49 18.18 -25.53
CA GLU A 21 -20.43 17.16 -25.51
C GLU A 21 -19.34 17.48 -24.50
N GLU A 22 -18.90 18.74 -24.40
CA GLU A 22 -17.92 19.18 -23.40
C GLU A 22 -18.45 19.02 -21.97
N VAL A 23 -19.70 19.39 -21.72
CA VAL A 23 -20.33 19.22 -20.41
C VAL A 23 -20.46 17.73 -20.05
N ALA A 24 -20.90 16.90 -20.98
CA ALA A 24 -21.00 15.45 -20.79
C ALA A 24 -19.63 14.83 -20.55
N SER A 25 -18.62 15.23 -21.31
CA SER A 25 -17.23 14.79 -21.15
C SER A 25 -16.66 15.22 -19.80
N THR A 26 -16.91 16.42 -19.36
CA THR A 26 -16.47 16.94 -18.05
C THR A 26 -17.13 16.19 -16.90
N LYS A 27 -18.42 15.91 -16.99
CA LYS A 27 -19.14 15.10 -15.99
C LYS A 27 -18.59 13.68 -15.91
N LEU A 28 -18.31 13.07 -17.08
CA LEU A 28 -17.75 11.74 -17.13
C LEU A 28 -16.36 11.67 -16.50
N ARG A 29 -15.48 12.63 -16.80
CA ARG A 29 -14.16 12.74 -16.21
C ARG A 29 -14.24 12.93 -14.70
N LYS A 30 -15.09 13.82 -14.22
CA LYS A 30 -15.31 14.04 -12.80
C LYS A 30 -15.77 12.75 -12.09
N GLY A 31 -16.71 12.04 -12.69
CA GLY A 31 -17.19 10.76 -12.16
C GLY A 31 -16.10 9.69 -12.11
N LEU A 32 -15.23 9.63 -13.12
CA LEU A 32 -14.06 8.74 -13.14
C LEU A 32 -13.02 9.13 -12.09
N ASP A 33 -12.74 10.42 -11.94
CA ASP A 33 -11.80 10.92 -10.95
C ASP A 33 -12.28 10.63 -9.53
N GLU A 34 -13.56 10.82 -9.25
CA GLU A 34 -14.15 10.49 -7.94
C GLU A 34 -14.05 9.00 -7.64
N ARG A 35 -14.32 8.13 -8.61
CA ARG A 35 -14.18 6.68 -8.46
C ARG A 35 -12.72 6.28 -8.24
N ASN A 36 -11.81 6.85 -9.01
CA ASN A 36 -10.38 6.60 -8.88
C ASN A 36 -9.87 7.07 -7.51
N GLN A 37 -10.31 8.23 -7.05
CA GLN A 37 -9.97 8.76 -5.74
C GLN A 37 -10.48 7.85 -4.62
N LYS A 38 -11.72 7.40 -4.71
CA LYS A 38 -12.30 6.46 -3.75
C LYS A 38 -11.52 5.16 -3.72
N PHE A 39 -11.26 4.58 -4.89
CA PHE A 39 -10.48 3.36 -5.01
C PHE A 39 -9.07 3.50 -4.40
N MET A 40 -8.38 4.58 -4.73
CA MET A 40 -7.06 4.87 -4.17
C MET A 40 -7.08 4.93 -2.64
N ARG A 41 -8.04 5.65 -2.08
CA ARG A 41 -8.19 5.77 -0.63
C ARG A 41 -8.46 4.44 0.04
N GLU A 42 -9.33 3.63 -0.55
CA GLU A 42 -9.67 2.30 -0.03
C GLU A 42 -8.46 1.36 -0.06
N GLU A 43 -7.68 1.38 -1.14
CA GLU A 43 -6.49 0.53 -1.27
C GLU A 43 -5.36 0.98 -0.33
N ILE A 44 -5.14 2.28 -0.19
CA ILE A 44 -4.17 2.81 0.78
C ILE A 44 -4.59 2.46 2.20
N ALA A 45 -5.86 2.62 2.54
CA ALA A 45 -6.37 2.27 3.87
C ALA A 45 -6.17 0.79 4.21
N LYS A 46 -6.33 -0.11 3.24
CA LYS A 46 -6.01 -1.54 3.42
C LYS A 46 -4.54 -1.76 3.73
N VAL A 47 -3.64 -1.13 2.97
CA VAL A 47 -2.19 -1.25 3.19
C VAL A 47 -1.80 -0.69 4.56
N GLU A 48 -2.37 0.43 4.96
CA GLU A 48 -2.14 1.02 6.29
C GLU A 48 -2.62 0.08 7.41
N ALA A 49 -3.80 -0.52 7.25
CA ALA A 49 -4.33 -1.48 8.20
C ALA A 49 -3.44 -2.73 8.33
N TRP A 50 -2.94 -3.26 7.22
CA TRP A 50 -1.99 -4.38 7.23
C TRP A 50 -0.66 -4.02 7.85
N THR A 51 -0.16 -2.81 7.58
CA THR A 51 1.08 -2.32 8.20
C THR A 51 0.92 -2.20 9.71
N ALA A 52 -0.19 -1.66 10.19
CA ALA A 52 -0.49 -1.57 11.62
C ALA A 52 -0.61 -2.95 12.27
N ASP A 53 -1.30 -3.88 11.62
CA ASP A 53 -1.44 -5.27 12.08
C ASP A 53 -0.09 -5.99 12.17
N GLN A 54 0.74 -5.83 11.15
CA GLN A 54 2.09 -6.41 11.11
C GLN A 54 2.96 -5.87 12.25
N LYS A 55 2.94 -4.56 12.46
CA LYS A 55 3.68 -3.92 13.56
C LYS A 55 3.18 -4.38 14.93
N ALA A 56 1.88 -4.50 15.10
CA ALA A 56 1.29 -4.97 16.36
C ALA A 56 1.67 -6.43 16.65
N LYS A 57 1.56 -7.32 15.68
CA LYS A 57 1.97 -8.72 15.82
C LYS A 57 3.45 -8.86 16.16
N PHE A 58 4.29 -8.12 15.46
CA PHE A 58 5.72 -8.10 15.73
C PHE A 58 5.99 -7.62 17.16
N SER A 59 5.38 -6.51 17.59
CA SER A 59 5.58 -5.94 18.91
C SER A 59 5.24 -6.92 20.03
N ILE A 60 4.11 -7.62 19.92
CA ILE A 60 3.69 -8.61 20.91
C ILE A 60 4.70 -9.74 21.03
N HIS A 61 5.13 -10.28 19.91
CA HIS A 61 6.07 -11.40 19.88
C HIS A 61 7.48 -10.99 20.31
N TYR A 62 7.92 -9.82 19.88
CA TYR A 62 9.24 -9.30 20.22
C TYR A 62 9.39 -9.01 21.71
N VAL A 63 8.39 -8.44 22.35
CA VAL A 63 8.38 -8.21 23.80
C VAL A 63 8.54 -9.50 24.60
N GLU A 64 7.96 -10.60 24.13
CA GLU A 64 8.15 -11.89 24.77
C GLU A 64 9.59 -12.39 24.66
N LEU A 65 10.24 -12.20 23.52
CA LEU A 65 11.64 -12.52 23.32
C LEU A 65 12.55 -11.64 24.22
N GLU A 66 12.25 -10.34 24.30
CA GLU A 66 12.98 -9.45 25.20
C GLU A 66 12.88 -9.87 26.65
N LYS A 67 11.71 -10.26 27.11
CA LYS A 67 11.51 -10.78 28.48
C LYS A 67 12.35 -12.00 28.74
N LYS A 68 12.38 -12.96 27.80
CA LYS A 68 13.23 -14.16 27.90
C LYS A 68 14.72 -13.80 27.94
N PHE A 69 15.13 -12.87 27.10
CA PHE A 69 16.52 -12.39 27.06
C PHE A 69 16.95 -11.76 28.38
N ILE A 70 16.11 -10.90 28.94
CA ILE A 70 16.37 -10.25 30.24
C ILE A 70 16.40 -11.28 31.37
N GLU A 71 15.49 -12.24 31.37
CA GLU A 71 15.43 -13.27 32.40
C GLU A 71 16.67 -14.19 32.37
N LEU A 72 17.13 -14.55 31.18
CA LEU A 72 18.39 -15.30 31.03
C LEU A 72 19.58 -14.48 31.56
N GLY A 73 19.61 -13.18 31.32
CA GLY A 73 20.62 -12.30 31.90
C GLY A 73 20.62 -12.30 33.45
N ARG A 74 19.42 -12.29 34.04
CA ARG A 74 19.27 -12.40 35.50
C ARG A 74 19.74 -13.74 36.04
N GLN A 75 19.40 -14.83 35.36
CA GLN A 75 19.84 -16.17 35.74
C GLN A 75 21.37 -16.30 35.65
N ILE A 76 21.98 -15.77 34.61
CA ILE A 76 23.44 -15.73 34.46
C ILE A 76 24.08 -14.97 35.61
N ALA A 77 23.56 -13.82 36.00
CA ALA A 77 24.06 -13.00 37.08
C ALA A 77 23.99 -13.73 38.45
N ARG A 78 23.07 -14.66 38.63
CA ARG A 78 22.88 -15.46 39.84
C ARG A 78 23.62 -16.78 39.82
N CYS A 79 24.15 -17.17 38.67
CA CYS A 79 24.75 -18.47 38.45
C CYS A 79 26.13 -18.51 39.11
N THR A 80 26.42 -19.60 39.85
CA THR A 80 27.70 -19.84 40.49
C THR A 80 28.47 -21.01 39.85
N ASN A 81 27.83 -21.75 38.98
CA ASN A 81 28.40 -22.89 38.28
C ASN A 81 28.74 -22.52 36.84
N PHE A 82 30.02 -22.64 36.49
CA PHE A 82 30.51 -22.23 35.16
C PHE A 82 29.85 -23.04 34.01
N LYS A 83 29.56 -24.30 34.20
CA LYS A 83 28.90 -25.17 33.19
C LYS A 83 27.46 -24.71 32.90
N GLU A 84 26.73 -24.34 33.95
CA GLU A 84 25.37 -23.82 33.83
C GLU A 84 25.41 -22.42 33.22
N GLU A 85 26.36 -21.57 33.58
CA GLU A 85 26.56 -20.24 33.03
C GLU A 85 26.80 -20.29 31.54
N LEU A 86 27.65 -21.21 31.05
CA LEU A 86 27.88 -21.42 29.60
C LEU A 86 26.61 -21.84 28.88
N ALA A 87 25.84 -22.75 29.44
CA ALA A 87 24.59 -23.19 28.85
C ALA A 87 23.57 -22.05 28.73
N LEU A 88 23.47 -21.21 29.76
CA LEU A 88 22.61 -20.02 29.78
C LEU A 88 23.06 -18.96 28.77
N GLU A 89 24.38 -18.74 28.66
CA GLU A 89 24.95 -17.83 27.65
C GLU A 89 24.68 -18.30 26.22
N GLU A 90 24.79 -19.59 25.96
CA GLU A 90 24.43 -20.15 24.66
C GLU A 90 22.94 -19.94 24.34
N GLU A 91 22.07 -20.18 25.31
CA GLU A 91 20.64 -19.97 25.13
C GLU A 91 20.31 -18.48 24.91
N LYS A 92 20.94 -17.60 25.68
CA LYS A 92 20.80 -16.14 25.50
C LYS A 92 21.26 -15.68 24.12
N ALA A 93 22.37 -16.24 23.62
CA ALA A 93 22.87 -15.96 22.27
C ALA A 93 21.87 -16.41 21.17
N LYS A 94 21.22 -17.54 21.36
CA LYS A 94 20.16 -18.03 20.45
C LYS A 94 18.95 -17.09 20.44
N ILE A 95 18.53 -16.62 21.60
CA ILE A 95 17.42 -15.65 21.71
C ILE A 95 17.80 -14.35 21.01
N ARG A 96 19.00 -13.83 21.20
CA ARG A 96 19.49 -12.63 20.51
C ARG A 96 19.49 -12.80 18.99
N ALA A 97 20.01 -13.91 18.51
CA ALA A 97 20.02 -14.20 17.07
C ALA A 97 18.59 -14.26 16.49
N ARG A 98 17.65 -14.85 17.22
CA ARG A 98 16.25 -14.88 16.85
C ARG A 98 15.61 -13.50 16.83
N MET A 99 15.89 -12.66 17.82
CA MET A 99 15.42 -11.27 17.87
C MET A 99 15.88 -10.48 16.65
N THR A 100 17.16 -10.55 16.31
CA THR A 100 17.72 -9.89 15.12
C THR A 100 17.05 -10.37 13.83
N LYS A 101 16.87 -11.68 13.69
CA LYS A 101 16.20 -12.27 12.51
C LYS A 101 14.75 -11.80 12.36
N GLU A 102 14.03 -11.71 13.47
CA GLU A 102 12.64 -11.26 13.45
C GLU A 102 12.53 -9.75 13.20
N GLU A 103 13.44 -8.94 13.72
CA GLU A 103 13.53 -7.52 13.38
C GLU A 103 13.75 -7.30 11.89
N ASP A 104 14.69 -8.02 11.30
CA ASP A 104 14.98 -7.92 9.87
C ASP A 104 13.79 -8.36 9.02
N ALA A 105 13.15 -9.46 9.38
CA ALA A 105 11.95 -9.95 8.69
C ALA A 105 10.80 -8.95 8.79
N ASN A 106 10.57 -8.37 9.96
CA ASN A 106 9.55 -7.33 10.14
C ASN A 106 9.85 -6.08 9.32
N ARG A 107 11.10 -5.64 9.31
CA ARG A 107 11.55 -4.49 8.50
C ARG A 107 11.28 -4.71 7.02
N GLN A 108 11.63 -5.88 6.50
CA GLN A 108 11.38 -6.24 5.11
C GLN A 108 9.88 -6.26 4.78
N GLN A 109 9.05 -6.80 5.65
CA GLN A 109 7.60 -6.81 5.45
C GLN A 109 7.01 -5.39 5.43
N VAL A 110 7.45 -4.53 6.33
CA VAL A 110 7.02 -3.13 6.36
C VAL A 110 7.44 -2.39 5.09
N LEU A 111 8.67 -2.60 4.62
CA LEU A 111 9.15 -2.01 3.37
C LEU A 111 8.32 -2.46 2.16
N LEU A 112 7.96 -3.74 2.08
CA LEU A 112 7.09 -4.25 1.01
C LEU A 112 5.70 -3.59 1.02
N LEU A 113 5.14 -3.37 2.19
CA LEU A 113 3.86 -2.68 2.33
C LEU A 113 3.96 -1.20 1.96
N GLU A 114 5.05 -0.54 2.32
CA GLU A 114 5.33 0.85 1.92
C GLU A 114 5.51 0.97 0.40
N GLU A 115 6.20 0.03 -0.24
CA GLU A 115 6.31 -0.05 -1.70
C GLU A 115 4.95 -0.21 -2.37
N LYS A 116 4.07 -1.04 -1.82
CA LYS A 116 2.69 -1.18 -2.33
C LYS A 116 1.93 0.12 -2.25
N SER A 117 2.05 0.85 -1.15
CA SER A 117 1.45 2.18 -1.01
C SER A 117 1.98 3.15 -2.05
N ALA A 118 3.29 3.17 -2.28
CA ALA A 118 3.92 3.98 -3.31
C ALA A 118 3.44 3.62 -4.73
N ASP A 119 3.28 2.33 -5.01
CA ASP A 119 2.78 1.84 -6.30
C ASP A 119 1.32 2.26 -6.55
N ILE A 120 0.48 2.23 -5.53
CA ILE A 120 -0.90 2.72 -5.60
C ILE A 120 -0.91 4.21 -5.96
N LEU A 121 -0.06 5.01 -5.33
CA LEU A 121 0.06 6.44 -5.62
C LEU A 121 0.54 6.70 -7.06
N LYS A 122 1.54 5.95 -7.52
CA LYS A 122 2.03 6.03 -8.90
C LYS A 122 0.96 5.68 -9.93
N ALA A 123 0.22 4.61 -9.69
CA ALA A 123 -0.86 4.19 -10.56
C ALA A 123 -1.98 5.23 -10.61
N SER A 124 -2.31 5.85 -9.48
CA SER A 124 -3.31 6.90 -9.39
C SER A 124 -2.86 8.17 -10.12
N LYS A 125 -1.58 8.52 -10.00
CA LYS A 125 -0.98 9.66 -10.72
C LYS A 125 -1.00 9.46 -12.24
N ARG A 126 -0.71 8.25 -12.72
CA ARG A 126 -0.80 7.92 -14.14
C ARG A 126 -2.21 8.09 -14.70
N ARG A 127 -3.22 7.76 -13.92
CA ARG A 127 -4.64 7.91 -14.29
C ARG A 127 -5.07 9.37 -14.47
N LEU A 128 -4.39 10.30 -13.81
CA LEU A 128 -4.63 11.74 -13.93
C LEU A 128 -3.85 12.39 -15.06
N SER A 129 -2.95 11.70 -15.73
CA SER A 129 -2.15 12.23 -16.82
C SER A 129 -3.04 12.48 -18.04
N PRO A 130 -3.09 13.73 -18.59
CA PRO A 130 -3.94 14.05 -19.73
C PRO A 130 -3.52 13.36 -21.04
N ASN A 131 -2.34 12.78 -21.09
CA ASN A 131 -1.78 12.08 -22.25
C ASN A 131 -2.07 10.57 -22.24
N GLU A 132 -2.61 10.04 -21.19
CA GLU A 132 -3.05 8.64 -21.13
C GLU A 132 -4.49 8.56 -21.62
N THR A 133 -4.61 8.38 -22.92
CA THR A 133 -5.84 7.87 -23.46
C THR A 133 -6.12 6.51 -22.83
N LEU A 134 -7.14 6.40 -21.98
CA LEU A 134 -8.05 5.29 -21.79
C LEU A 134 -7.52 3.88 -22.14
N ALA A 135 -6.21 3.68 -22.12
CA ALA A 135 -5.69 2.33 -22.16
C ALA A 135 -6.22 1.61 -20.92
N PRO A 136 -6.76 0.40 -21.04
CA PRO A 136 -7.28 -0.37 -19.91
C PRO A 136 -6.16 -0.87 -18.99
N VAL A 137 -5.20 -0.02 -18.71
CA VAL A 137 -4.08 -0.22 -17.78
C VAL A 137 -4.56 -0.38 -16.35
N PHE A 138 -5.84 -0.30 -16.17
CA PHE A 138 -6.52 -0.48 -14.89
C PHE A 138 -6.61 -1.92 -14.42
N LEU A 139 -6.12 -2.85 -15.19
CA LEU A 139 -5.85 -4.21 -14.74
C LEU A 139 -4.52 -4.27 -13.97
N VAL A 140 -4.26 -3.31 -13.11
CA VAL A 140 -3.27 -3.51 -12.08
C VAL A 140 -3.86 -4.52 -11.11
N ARG A 141 -3.54 -5.76 -11.33
CA ARG A 141 -3.82 -6.82 -10.37
C ARG A 141 -2.94 -6.62 -9.16
N TRP A 142 -3.50 -6.04 -8.16
CA TRP A 142 -2.90 -5.97 -6.84
C TRP A 142 -3.06 -7.33 -6.17
N GLU A 143 -2.28 -8.28 -6.61
CA GLU A 143 -2.13 -9.53 -5.87
C GLU A 143 -1.21 -9.30 -4.71
N LEU A 144 -1.79 -9.25 -3.56
CA LEU A 144 -1.11 -9.37 -2.29
C LEU A 144 -0.67 -10.83 -2.11
N ARG A 145 0.54 -11.07 -2.38
CA ARG A 145 1.19 -12.31 -1.98
C ARG A 145 1.93 -12.14 -0.67
#